data_f4eeaa998651b117c65727320a6ce8f6
#
_entry.id   f4eeaa998651b117c65727320a6ce8f6
#
_cell.length_a   1.000
_cell.length_b   1.000
_cell.length_c   1.000
_cell.angle_alpha   90.00
_cell.angle_beta   90.00
_cell.angle_gamma   90.00
#
_symmetry.space_group_name_H-M   'P 1'
#
loop_
_entity.id
_entity.type
_entity.pdbx_description
1 polymer ?
#
loop_
_entity_poly.entity_id
_entity_poly.type
_entity_poly.pdbx_seq_one_letter_code
_entity_poly.pdbx_strand_id
1 'polypeptide(L)'
;ELNAHTGNVWTAIVSLRREYAERLGYDNGSRWRDMLRSQAQTLSENLRIPMSNLRWFAAFHNESHHPHIHLIAYSTNPNEGYLSEKGVMALRSSFAKDIFAQDLLCEYKKQTEHRDALKVQSREVLAELIAKINGGTYDNPQVEDLLQALAKRLAVTNGKKQYGYLRKDIKEIINSIVDELGKDERIAALYDLWYESKETALKVYTESRPERLPLSQNKEFKSVKNMVIAEAMKLNLPTDEVEETDEPTEPDREPTAEEAESPDPPPPPMDEYEKTVADADKGNKWSQ
;
A
#
# COMPACT_ATOMS: atom_id res chain seq x y z
N GLU A 1 -25.91 -37.14 3.82
CA GLU A 1 -24.80 -37.08 2.85
C GLU A 1 -23.45 -36.97 3.59
N LEU A 2 -23.25 -36.01 4.51
CA LEU A 2 -21.97 -35.78 5.20
C LEU A 2 -21.49 -37.00 6.01
N ASN A 3 -22.37 -37.72 6.71
CA ASN A 3 -22.02 -38.89 7.51
C ASN A 3 -21.49 -40.09 6.70
N ALA A 4 -21.75 -40.13 5.40
CA ALA A 4 -21.28 -41.16 4.49
C ALA A 4 -20.12 -40.65 3.59
N HIS A 5 -19.68 -39.41 3.76
CA HIS A 5 -18.62 -38.83 2.96
C HIS A 5 -17.27 -39.35 3.42
N THR A 6 -16.45 -39.79 2.46
CA THR A 6 -15.11 -40.35 2.72
C THR A 6 -13.95 -39.43 2.29
N GLY A 7 -14.27 -38.31 1.62
CA GLY A 7 -13.31 -37.33 1.17
C GLY A 7 -13.02 -36.24 2.21
N ASN A 8 -12.29 -35.23 1.78
CA ASN A 8 -11.92 -34.11 2.63
C ASN A 8 -13.16 -33.24 2.96
N VAL A 9 -13.26 -32.83 4.22
CA VAL A 9 -14.26 -31.89 4.72
C VAL A 9 -13.52 -30.76 5.44
N TRP A 10 -13.75 -29.54 5.01
CA TRP A 10 -13.18 -28.34 5.64
C TRP A 10 -14.23 -27.69 6.52
N THR A 11 -13.79 -27.30 7.71
CA THR A 11 -14.61 -26.52 8.64
C THR A 11 -13.93 -25.21 8.95
N ALA A 12 -14.71 -24.14 9.03
CA ALA A 12 -14.20 -22.82 9.40
C ALA A 12 -15.20 -22.09 10.29
N ILE A 13 -14.68 -21.23 11.17
CA ILE A 13 -15.49 -20.29 11.93
C ILE A 13 -15.15 -18.91 11.40
N VAL A 14 -16.18 -18.15 10.96
CA VAL A 14 -16.03 -16.75 10.59
C VAL A 14 -16.79 -15.93 11.61
N SER A 15 -16.07 -15.09 12.36
CA SER A 15 -16.58 -14.35 13.52
C SER A 15 -16.31 -12.86 13.37
N LEU A 16 -17.24 -12.04 13.84
CA LEU A 16 -17.10 -10.59 13.93
C LEU A 16 -17.28 -10.17 15.39
N ARG A 17 -16.60 -9.08 15.78
CA ARG A 17 -16.92 -8.39 17.03
C ARG A 17 -18.34 -7.83 16.95
N ARG A 18 -19.06 -7.82 18.06
CA ARG A 18 -20.47 -7.37 18.13
C ARG A 18 -20.70 -6.01 17.48
N GLU A 19 -19.86 -5.04 17.80
CA GLU A 19 -19.93 -3.68 17.27
C GLU A 19 -19.88 -3.62 15.73
N TYR A 20 -19.04 -4.43 15.10
CA TYR A 20 -18.95 -4.51 13.63
C TYR A 20 -20.13 -5.28 13.05
N ALA A 21 -20.55 -6.36 13.71
CA ALA A 21 -21.69 -7.14 13.24
C ALA A 21 -22.98 -6.32 13.20
N GLU A 22 -23.28 -5.58 14.25
CA GLU A 22 -24.45 -4.70 14.31
C GLU A 22 -24.37 -3.59 13.26
N ARG A 23 -23.24 -2.89 13.17
CA ARG A 23 -23.03 -1.78 12.23
C ARG A 23 -23.12 -2.21 10.78
N LEU A 24 -22.62 -3.40 10.43
CA LEU A 24 -22.57 -3.92 9.07
C LEU A 24 -23.74 -4.85 8.73
N GLY A 25 -24.67 -5.09 9.68
CA GLY A 25 -25.84 -5.92 9.49
C GLY A 25 -25.57 -7.43 9.52
N TYR A 26 -24.47 -7.87 10.12
CA TYR A 26 -24.10 -9.27 10.32
C TYR A 26 -24.57 -9.83 11.67
N ASP A 27 -25.46 -9.14 12.38
CA ASP A 27 -26.18 -9.61 13.56
C ASP A 27 -27.37 -10.52 13.22
N ASN A 28 -27.58 -10.81 11.93
CA ASN A 28 -28.58 -11.70 11.40
C ASN A 28 -28.04 -12.65 10.33
N GLY A 29 -28.66 -13.83 10.20
CA GLY A 29 -28.16 -14.88 9.29
C GLY A 29 -28.35 -14.59 7.80
N SER A 30 -29.21 -13.64 7.40
CA SER A 30 -29.46 -13.35 5.98
C SER A 30 -28.23 -12.71 5.33
N ARG A 31 -27.60 -11.73 6.01
CA ARG A 31 -26.39 -11.06 5.53
C ARG A 31 -25.22 -12.03 5.35
N TRP A 32 -25.02 -12.94 6.31
CA TRP A 32 -24.03 -14.01 6.20
C TRP A 32 -24.28 -14.92 4.99
N ARG A 33 -25.55 -15.29 4.75
CA ARG A 33 -25.94 -16.12 3.61
C ARG A 33 -25.61 -15.44 2.28
N ASP A 34 -25.91 -14.14 2.17
CA ASP A 34 -25.69 -13.39 0.94
C ASP A 34 -24.19 -13.27 0.66
N MET A 35 -23.38 -12.99 1.69
CA MET A 35 -21.92 -12.94 1.61
C MET A 35 -21.35 -14.31 1.18
N LEU A 36 -21.77 -15.41 1.81
CA LEU A 36 -21.28 -16.74 1.43
C LEU A 36 -21.67 -17.13 0.01
N ARG A 37 -22.84 -16.70 -0.48
CA ARG A 37 -23.27 -16.92 -1.87
C ARG A 37 -22.39 -16.14 -2.85
N SER A 38 -22.05 -14.89 -2.55
CA SER A 38 -21.13 -14.10 -3.39
C SER A 38 -19.74 -14.72 -3.43
N GLN A 39 -19.31 -15.36 -2.34
CA GLN A 39 -17.99 -15.99 -2.19
C GLN A 39 -17.94 -17.45 -2.67
N ALA A 40 -19.02 -18.02 -3.23
CA ALA A 40 -19.05 -19.43 -3.65
C ALA A 40 -17.98 -19.76 -4.71
N GLN A 41 -17.73 -18.87 -5.66
CA GLN A 41 -16.68 -19.04 -6.65
C GLN A 41 -15.28 -19.04 -6.00
N THR A 42 -15.03 -18.12 -5.08
CA THR A 42 -13.76 -18.04 -4.32
C THR A 42 -13.53 -19.29 -3.48
N LEU A 43 -14.59 -19.83 -2.86
CA LEU A 43 -14.53 -21.13 -2.16
C LEU A 43 -14.14 -22.26 -3.13
N SER A 44 -14.80 -22.36 -4.28
CA SER A 44 -14.53 -23.36 -5.32
C SER A 44 -13.05 -23.34 -5.74
N GLU A 45 -12.53 -22.18 -6.07
CA GLU A 45 -11.15 -21.99 -6.56
C GLU A 45 -10.12 -22.36 -5.50
N ASN A 46 -10.28 -21.86 -4.27
CA ASN A 46 -9.29 -22.06 -3.21
C ASN A 46 -9.36 -23.47 -2.61
N LEU A 47 -10.53 -24.09 -2.57
CA LEU A 47 -10.70 -25.50 -2.19
C LEU A 47 -10.35 -26.47 -3.33
N ARG A 48 -10.16 -25.97 -4.56
CA ARG A 48 -9.93 -26.76 -5.77
C ARG A 48 -11.04 -27.80 -6.00
N ILE A 49 -12.29 -27.37 -5.81
CA ILE A 49 -13.49 -28.15 -6.02
C ILE A 49 -14.30 -27.49 -7.16
N PRO A 50 -14.62 -28.19 -8.26
CA PRO A 50 -15.50 -27.64 -9.28
C PRO A 50 -16.83 -27.16 -8.69
N MET A 51 -17.35 -26.01 -9.15
CA MET A 51 -18.60 -25.43 -8.65
C MET A 51 -19.78 -26.42 -8.66
N SER A 52 -19.85 -27.30 -9.66
CA SER A 52 -20.86 -28.35 -9.75
C SER A 52 -20.85 -29.35 -8.58
N ASN A 53 -19.65 -29.60 -8.06
CA ASN A 53 -19.40 -30.58 -7.01
C ASN A 53 -19.27 -29.96 -5.62
N LEU A 54 -19.08 -28.65 -5.54
CA LEU A 54 -18.97 -27.95 -4.25
C LEU A 54 -20.31 -28.02 -3.50
N ARG A 55 -20.24 -28.45 -2.25
CA ARG A 55 -21.33 -28.37 -1.28
C ARG A 55 -20.81 -27.61 -0.06
N TRP A 56 -21.61 -26.67 0.41
CA TRP A 56 -21.31 -25.96 1.65
C TRP A 56 -22.58 -25.72 2.46
N PHE A 57 -22.42 -25.69 3.77
CA PHE A 57 -23.46 -25.38 4.75
C PHE A 57 -22.90 -24.41 5.77
N ALA A 58 -23.76 -23.52 6.25
CA ALA A 58 -23.38 -22.61 7.31
C ALA A 58 -24.48 -22.53 8.37
N ALA A 59 -24.08 -22.52 9.63
CA ALA A 59 -24.96 -22.28 10.77
C ALA A 59 -24.55 -20.95 11.42
N PHE A 60 -25.53 -20.04 11.56
CA PHE A 60 -25.34 -18.77 12.21
C PHE A 60 -25.63 -18.86 13.70
N HIS A 61 -24.73 -18.31 14.51
CA HIS A 61 -24.82 -18.19 15.95
C HIS A 61 -24.71 -16.71 16.34
N ASN A 62 -25.76 -16.19 16.98
CA ASN A 62 -25.80 -14.80 17.44
C ASN A 62 -25.37 -14.69 18.91
N GLU A 63 -24.12 -15.06 19.19
CA GLU A 63 -23.56 -14.98 20.53
C GLU A 63 -23.34 -13.52 20.97
N SER A 64 -23.43 -13.24 22.27
CA SER A 64 -23.44 -11.89 22.81
C SER A 64 -22.25 -11.03 22.43
N HIS A 65 -21.04 -11.61 22.34
CA HIS A 65 -19.81 -10.90 22.06
C HIS A 65 -19.34 -11.03 20.62
N HIS A 66 -19.58 -12.20 20.01
CA HIS A 66 -19.04 -12.56 18.69
C HIS A 66 -20.07 -13.31 17.85
N PRO A 67 -20.97 -12.59 17.12
CA PRO A 67 -21.76 -13.21 16.09
C PRO A 67 -20.88 -13.92 15.08
N HIS A 68 -21.17 -15.19 14.77
CA HIS A 68 -20.32 -16.01 13.93
C HIS A 68 -21.10 -17.05 13.14
N ILE A 69 -20.47 -17.59 12.12
CA ILE A 69 -20.96 -18.75 11.38
C ILE A 69 -19.97 -19.91 11.50
N HIS A 70 -20.52 -21.11 11.61
CA HIS A 70 -19.79 -22.34 11.34
C HIS A 70 -20.03 -22.71 9.88
N LEU A 71 -18.97 -22.70 9.08
CA LEU A 71 -18.98 -23.08 7.67
C LEU A 71 -18.42 -24.48 7.51
N ILE A 72 -19.10 -25.34 6.77
CA ILE A 72 -18.63 -26.65 6.33
C ILE A 72 -18.64 -26.65 4.81
N ALA A 73 -17.54 -27.08 4.18
CA ALA A 73 -17.42 -27.20 2.73
C ALA A 73 -16.77 -28.54 2.34
N TYR A 74 -17.28 -29.19 1.30
CA TYR A 74 -16.74 -30.45 0.77
C TYR A 74 -17.14 -30.65 -0.70
N SER A 75 -16.51 -31.61 -1.39
CA SER A 75 -16.90 -32.02 -2.73
C SER A 75 -17.87 -33.22 -2.69
N THR A 76 -18.82 -33.28 -3.60
CA THR A 76 -19.62 -34.53 -3.83
C THR A 76 -18.73 -35.67 -4.37
N ASN A 77 -17.57 -35.38 -4.94
CA ASN A 77 -16.58 -36.36 -5.35
C ASN A 77 -15.48 -36.45 -4.25
N PRO A 78 -15.32 -37.59 -3.57
CA PRO A 78 -14.39 -37.73 -2.46
C PRO A 78 -12.91 -37.62 -2.85
N ASN A 79 -12.58 -37.69 -4.14
CA ASN A 79 -11.20 -37.55 -4.64
C ASN A 79 -10.81 -36.12 -5.00
N GLU A 80 -11.71 -35.17 -4.82
CA GLU A 80 -11.47 -33.75 -5.10
C GLU A 80 -11.29 -32.96 -3.82
N GLY A 81 -10.65 -31.83 -4.01
CA GLY A 81 -10.49 -30.81 -2.99
C GLY A 81 -9.13 -30.85 -2.29
N TYR A 82 -8.51 -29.69 -2.24
CA TYR A 82 -7.27 -29.44 -1.52
C TYR A 82 -7.24 -27.97 -1.09
N LEU A 83 -7.01 -27.72 0.18
CA LEU A 83 -6.86 -26.37 0.73
C LEU A 83 -5.43 -26.19 1.23
N SER A 84 -4.70 -25.27 0.60
CA SER A 84 -3.37 -24.85 1.03
C SER A 84 -3.44 -23.72 2.04
N GLU A 85 -2.37 -23.46 2.79
CA GLU A 85 -2.25 -22.29 3.66
C GLU A 85 -2.50 -20.99 2.89
N LYS A 86 -1.95 -20.86 1.68
CA LYS A 86 -2.22 -19.72 0.78
C LYS A 86 -3.71 -19.61 0.44
N GLY A 87 -4.39 -20.73 0.23
CA GLY A 87 -5.84 -20.75 -0.02
C GLY A 87 -6.64 -20.29 1.20
N VAL A 88 -6.22 -20.69 2.41
CA VAL A 88 -6.84 -20.20 3.66
C VAL A 88 -6.72 -18.67 3.77
N MET A 89 -5.53 -18.13 3.50
CA MET A 89 -5.29 -16.69 3.55
C MET A 89 -6.11 -15.94 2.49
N ALA A 90 -6.19 -16.46 1.27
CA ALA A 90 -6.99 -15.88 0.21
C ALA A 90 -8.49 -15.86 0.57
N LEU A 91 -9.03 -16.92 1.18
CA LEU A 91 -10.41 -16.97 1.66
C LEU A 91 -10.66 -15.94 2.77
N ARG A 92 -9.76 -15.85 3.75
CA ARG A 92 -9.86 -14.84 4.83
C ARG A 92 -9.87 -13.43 4.27
N SER A 93 -8.94 -13.12 3.37
CA SER A 93 -8.84 -11.83 2.72
C SER A 93 -10.09 -11.50 1.91
N SER A 94 -10.59 -12.44 1.12
CA SER A 94 -11.80 -12.25 0.31
C SER A 94 -13.05 -12.00 1.15
N PHE A 95 -13.22 -12.75 2.24
CA PHE A 95 -14.34 -12.53 3.18
C PHE A 95 -14.24 -11.18 3.87
N ALA A 96 -13.05 -10.80 4.34
CA ALA A 96 -12.83 -9.49 4.96
C ALA A 96 -13.13 -8.35 3.96
N LYS A 97 -12.69 -8.48 2.71
CA LYS A 97 -12.98 -7.51 1.64
C LYS A 97 -14.49 -7.31 1.43
N ASP A 98 -15.25 -8.39 1.38
CA ASP A 98 -16.70 -8.33 1.17
C ASP A 98 -17.41 -7.72 2.40
N ILE A 99 -17.06 -8.18 3.60
CA ILE A 99 -17.66 -7.72 4.86
C ILE A 99 -17.41 -6.22 5.08
N PHE A 100 -16.17 -5.75 4.87
CA PHE A 100 -15.71 -4.38 5.15
C PHE A 100 -15.58 -3.50 3.91
N ALA A 101 -16.19 -3.87 2.79
CA ALA A 101 -16.02 -3.19 1.50
C ALA A 101 -16.22 -1.66 1.58
N GLN A 102 -17.26 -1.21 2.28
CA GLN A 102 -17.58 0.21 2.45
C GLN A 102 -16.51 0.96 3.27
N ASP A 103 -16.06 0.33 4.36
CA ASP A 103 -15.04 0.90 5.24
C ASP A 103 -13.70 1.04 4.50
N LEU A 104 -13.32 0.00 3.76
CA LEU A 104 -12.10 -0.01 2.97
C LEU A 104 -12.12 1.05 1.88
N LEU A 105 -13.22 1.21 1.16
CA LEU A 105 -13.37 2.28 0.16
C LEU A 105 -13.22 3.67 0.78
N CYS A 106 -13.77 3.88 1.97
CA CYS A 106 -13.63 5.15 2.68
C CYS A 106 -12.17 5.43 3.05
N GLU A 107 -11.46 4.43 3.61
CA GLU A 107 -10.07 4.60 4.01
C GLU A 107 -9.13 4.78 2.80
N TYR A 108 -9.34 4.06 1.69
CA TYR A 108 -8.56 4.27 0.45
C TYR A 108 -8.79 5.67 -0.16
N LYS A 109 -10.02 6.19 -0.07
CA LYS A 109 -10.30 7.55 -0.49
C LYS A 109 -9.51 8.57 0.36
N LYS A 110 -9.53 8.42 1.69
CA LYS A 110 -8.74 9.25 2.60
C LYS A 110 -7.23 9.17 2.30
N GLN A 111 -6.69 7.96 2.09
CA GLN A 111 -5.29 7.80 1.71
C GLN A 111 -4.95 8.57 0.44
N THR A 112 -5.82 8.50 -0.57
CA THR A 112 -5.64 9.25 -1.83
C THR A 112 -5.65 10.76 -1.57
N GLU A 113 -6.62 11.26 -0.81
CA GLU A 113 -6.74 12.67 -0.45
C GLU A 113 -5.50 13.15 0.32
N HIS A 114 -5.05 12.42 1.33
CA HIS A 114 -3.85 12.76 2.11
C HIS A 114 -2.57 12.73 1.27
N ARG A 115 -2.43 11.72 0.37
CA ARG A 115 -1.31 11.64 -0.56
C ARG A 115 -1.28 12.85 -1.50
N ASP A 116 -2.40 13.21 -2.08
CA ASP A 116 -2.47 14.32 -3.03
C ASP A 116 -2.27 15.67 -2.32
N ALA A 117 -2.81 15.85 -1.12
CA ALA A 117 -2.54 17.01 -0.28
C ALA A 117 -1.06 17.13 0.07
N LEU A 118 -0.39 16.03 0.43
CA LEU A 118 1.04 16.01 0.73
C LEU A 118 1.88 16.45 -0.49
N LYS A 119 1.52 16.02 -1.70
CA LYS A 119 2.21 16.43 -2.93
C LYS A 119 2.08 17.93 -3.17
N VAL A 120 0.87 18.48 -3.00
CA VAL A 120 0.63 19.93 -3.12
C VAL A 120 1.47 20.67 -2.09
N GLN A 121 1.40 20.26 -0.82
CA GLN A 121 2.14 20.90 0.25
C GLN A 121 3.67 20.81 0.05
N SER A 122 4.19 19.66 -0.42
CA SER A 122 5.60 19.49 -0.75
C SER A 122 6.06 20.47 -1.84
N ARG A 123 5.21 20.73 -2.84
CA ARG A 123 5.53 21.71 -3.90
C ARG A 123 5.56 23.12 -3.35
N GLU A 124 4.62 23.49 -2.47
CA GLU A 124 4.58 24.81 -1.85
C GLU A 124 5.81 25.06 -0.98
N VAL A 125 6.17 24.12 -0.11
CA VAL A 125 7.37 24.18 0.73
C VAL A 125 8.63 24.31 -0.10
N LEU A 126 8.77 23.52 -1.17
CA LEU A 126 9.89 23.62 -2.09
C LEU A 126 9.97 24.98 -2.78
N ALA A 127 8.84 25.49 -3.27
CA ALA A 127 8.79 26.80 -3.92
C ALA A 127 9.17 27.94 -2.94
N GLU A 128 8.70 27.88 -1.69
CA GLU A 128 9.09 28.83 -0.63
C GLU A 128 10.61 28.78 -0.37
N LEU A 129 11.20 27.58 -0.27
CA LEU A 129 12.66 27.41 -0.08
C LEU A 129 13.44 27.97 -1.25
N ILE A 130 13.07 27.66 -2.49
CA ILE A 130 13.74 28.17 -3.68
C ILE A 130 13.65 29.70 -3.77
N ALA A 131 12.48 30.29 -3.46
CA ALA A 131 12.32 31.73 -3.44
C ALA A 131 13.23 32.41 -2.38
N LYS A 132 13.36 31.82 -1.20
CA LYS A 132 14.28 32.32 -0.14
C LYS A 132 15.71 32.23 -0.59
N ILE A 133 16.17 31.09 -1.11
CA ILE A 133 17.56 30.92 -1.60
C ILE A 133 17.87 31.94 -2.68
N ASN A 134 16.98 32.09 -3.69
CA ASN A 134 17.17 33.09 -4.75
C ASN A 134 17.14 34.53 -4.23
N GLY A 135 16.46 34.80 -3.11
CA GLY A 135 16.45 36.08 -2.39
C GLY A 135 17.63 36.30 -1.45
N GLY A 136 18.54 35.34 -1.31
CA GLY A 136 19.70 35.42 -0.42
C GLY A 136 19.35 35.21 1.06
N THR A 137 18.20 34.64 1.39
CA THR A 137 17.77 34.32 2.75
C THR A 137 17.95 32.83 3.02
N TYR A 138 18.72 32.50 4.07
CA TYR A 138 19.06 31.12 4.41
C TYR A 138 18.53 30.77 5.81
N ASP A 139 17.45 29.97 5.86
CA ASP A 139 16.78 29.57 7.12
C ASP A 139 17.10 28.12 7.51
N ASN A 140 17.39 27.24 6.52
CA ASN A 140 17.71 25.85 6.73
C ASN A 140 18.93 25.45 5.89
N PRO A 141 20.16 25.71 6.39
CA PRO A 141 21.39 25.49 5.63
C PRO A 141 21.49 24.05 5.05
N GLN A 142 21.04 23.04 5.78
CA GLN A 142 21.17 21.65 5.35
C GLN A 142 20.38 21.36 4.08
N VAL A 143 19.12 21.82 3.97
CA VAL A 143 18.28 21.61 2.78
C VAL A 143 18.76 22.50 1.64
N GLU A 144 19.16 23.72 1.95
CA GLU A 144 19.64 24.73 1.00
C GLU A 144 20.94 24.27 0.31
N ASP A 145 21.91 23.78 1.09
CA ASP A 145 23.14 23.20 0.55
C ASP A 145 22.88 22.00 -0.36
N LEU A 146 21.95 21.12 0.03
CA LEU A 146 21.55 19.97 -0.78
C LEU A 146 20.87 20.40 -2.09
N LEU A 147 19.99 21.41 -2.05
CA LEU A 147 19.32 21.94 -3.24
C LEU A 147 20.31 22.62 -4.19
N GLN A 148 21.26 23.39 -3.68
CA GLN A 148 22.34 24.02 -4.49
C GLN A 148 23.24 22.94 -5.11
N ALA A 149 23.66 21.93 -4.32
CA ALA A 149 24.45 20.81 -4.82
C ALA A 149 23.70 20.03 -5.92
N LEU A 150 22.42 19.81 -5.76
CA LEU A 150 21.57 19.18 -6.75
C LEU A 150 21.47 20.01 -8.03
N ALA A 151 21.23 21.33 -7.89
CA ALA A 151 21.10 22.23 -9.04
C ALA A 151 22.41 22.28 -9.86
N LYS A 152 23.57 22.38 -9.20
CA LYS A 152 24.90 22.33 -9.85
C LYS A 152 25.08 21.04 -10.65
N ARG A 153 24.75 19.86 -10.05
CA ARG A 153 24.87 18.57 -10.74
C ARG A 153 23.86 18.40 -11.87
N LEU A 154 22.65 18.92 -11.72
CA LEU A 154 21.64 18.88 -12.80
C LEU A 154 22.03 19.81 -13.97
N ALA A 155 22.73 20.92 -13.71
CA ALA A 155 23.17 21.84 -14.76
C ALA A 155 24.11 21.14 -15.76
N VAL A 156 25.03 20.31 -15.27
CA VAL A 156 26.01 19.57 -16.10
C VAL A 156 25.50 18.19 -16.56
N THR A 157 24.34 17.74 -16.07
CA THR A 157 23.77 16.44 -16.46
C THR A 157 23.16 16.52 -17.85
N ASN A 158 23.61 15.66 -18.74
CA ASN A 158 23.04 15.47 -20.07
C ASN A 158 21.87 14.47 -20.04
N GLY A 159 20.89 14.64 -20.96
CA GLY A 159 19.76 13.73 -21.09
C GLY A 159 18.54 14.09 -20.24
N LYS A 160 17.71 13.09 -19.92
CA LYS A 160 16.45 13.29 -19.20
C LYS A 160 16.69 13.56 -17.73
N LYS A 161 16.26 14.73 -17.24
CA LYS A 161 16.34 15.12 -15.84
C LYS A 161 15.12 14.65 -15.04
N GLN A 162 14.96 13.33 -14.98
CA GLN A 162 13.92 12.64 -14.20
C GLN A 162 14.59 11.63 -13.30
N TYR A 163 14.05 11.40 -12.08
CA TYR A 163 14.66 10.58 -11.06
C TYR A 163 15.15 9.21 -11.55
N GLY A 164 14.33 8.51 -12.36
CA GLY A 164 14.68 7.18 -12.89
C GLY A 164 15.95 7.15 -13.74
N TYR A 165 16.24 8.24 -14.44
CA TYR A 165 17.36 8.35 -15.40
C TYR A 165 18.64 8.96 -14.81
N LEU A 166 18.60 9.39 -13.54
CA LEU A 166 19.75 10.03 -12.90
C LEU A 166 20.71 9.02 -12.27
N ARG A 167 21.97 9.40 -12.16
CA ARG A 167 23.01 8.62 -11.49
C ARG A 167 22.69 8.43 -10.01
N LYS A 168 23.29 7.40 -9.41
CA LYS A 168 23.07 7.01 -8.01
C LYS A 168 23.40 8.14 -7.03
N ASP A 169 24.52 8.83 -7.23
CA ASP A 169 24.94 9.95 -6.38
C ASP A 169 23.93 11.11 -6.38
N ILE A 170 23.33 11.43 -7.54
CA ILE A 170 22.29 12.45 -7.65
C ILE A 170 20.98 11.96 -6.99
N LYS A 171 20.64 10.67 -7.17
CA LYS A 171 19.47 10.06 -6.51
C LYS A 171 19.59 10.12 -4.98
N GLU A 172 20.80 9.93 -4.44
CA GLU A 172 21.06 10.03 -2.99
C GLU A 172 20.80 11.45 -2.47
N ILE A 173 21.27 12.50 -3.18
CA ILE A 173 20.97 13.89 -2.84
C ILE A 173 19.46 14.15 -2.86
N ILE A 174 18.76 13.71 -3.90
CA ILE A 174 17.31 13.88 -4.02
C ILE A 174 16.58 13.17 -2.87
N ASN A 175 16.95 11.94 -2.54
CA ASN A 175 16.37 11.21 -1.42
C ASN A 175 16.58 11.95 -0.10
N SER A 176 17.79 12.49 0.14
CA SER A 176 18.07 13.27 1.33
C SER A 176 17.21 14.53 1.42
N ILE A 177 17.02 15.25 0.30
CA ILE A 177 16.12 16.41 0.26
C ILE A 177 14.68 16.00 0.57
N VAL A 178 14.17 14.91 -0.01
CA VAL A 178 12.81 14.42 0.24
C VAL A 178 12.62 14.02 1.70
N ASP A 179 13.62 13.41 2.33
CA ASP A 179 13.54 13.03 3.75
C ASP A 179 13.62 14.25 4.67
N GLU A 180 14.39 15.29 4.31
CA GLU A 180 14.38 16.56 5.03
C GLU A 180 13.04 17.31 4.89
N LEU A 181 12.45 17.33 3.69
CA LEU A 181 11.10 17.87 3.48
C LEU A 181 10.06 17.14 4.35
N GLY A 182 10.22 15.83 4.54
CA GLY A 182 9.35 15.04 5.41
C GLY A 182 9.38 15.44 6.89
N LYS A 183 10.34 16.31 7.31
CA LYS A 183 10.42 16.87 8.67
C LYS A 183 9.67 18.18 8.80
N ASP A 184 9.27 18.85 7.71
CA ASP A 184 8.39 20.03 7.76
C ASP A 184 7.05 19.62 8.41
N GLU A 185 6.60 20.37 9.41
CA GLU A 185 5.41 20.03 10.22
C GLU A 185 4.16 19.80 9.37
N ARG A 186 4.00 20.57 8.28
CA ARG A 186 2.86 20.48 7.35
C ARG A 186 2.89 19.15 6.58
N ILE A 187 4.08 18.74 6.11
CA ILE A 187 4.28 17.50 5.37
C ILE A 187 4.20 16.30 6.31
N ALA A 188 4.85 16.38 7.47
CA ALA A 188 4.84 15.34 8.49
C ALA A 188 3.41 15.00 8.94
N ALA A 189 2.58 16.02 9.23
CA ALA A 189 1.18 15.83 9.63
C ALA A 189 0.36 15.08 8.56
N LEU A 190 0.53 15.43 7.28
CA LEU A 190 -0.17 14.75 6.18
C LEU A 190 0.33 13.31 5.97
N TYR A 191 1.63 13.08 6.20
CA TYR A 191 2.21 11.76 6.13
C TYR A 191 1.72 10.86 7.27
N ASP A 192 1.54 11.42 8.47
CA ASP A 192 0.93 10.72 9.61
C ASP A 192 -0.51 10.33 9.31
N LEU A 193 -1.33 11.24 8.81
CA LEU A 193 -2.72 10.98 8.42
C LEU A 193 -2.83 9.90 7.33
N TRP A 194 -1.89 9.89 6.38
CA TRP A 194 -1.83 8.85 5.36
C TRP A 194 -1.55 7.47 5.99
N TYR A 195 -0.60 7.39 6.94
CA TYR A 195 -0.31 6.15 7.66
C TYR A 195 -1.44 5.70 8.55
N GLU A 196 -2.15 6.61 9.22
CA GLU A 196 -3.34 6.29 10.03
C GLU A 196 -4.43 5.63 9.17
N SER A 197 -4.72 6.19 7.99
CA SER A 197 -5.67 5.60 7.04
C SER A 197 -5.20 4.23 6.55
N LYS A 198 -3.90 4.07 6.28
CA LYS A 198 -3.30 2.79 5.88
C LYS A 198 -3.40 1.75 7.01
N GLU A 199 -3.08 2.14 8.25
CA GLU A 199 -3.19 1.27 9.41
C GLU A 199 -4.64 0.84 9.65
N THR A 200 -5.59 1.77 9.52
CA THR A 200 -7.02 1.49 9.67
C THR A 200 -7.51 0.48 8.63
N ALA A 201 -7.11 0.63 7.38
CA ALA A 201 -7.43 -0.34 6.33
C ALA A 201 -6.78 -1.71 6.60
N LEU A 202 -5.53 -1.76 7.08
CA LEU A 202 -4.84 -3.01 7.39
C LEU A 202 -5.43 -3.75 8.59
N LYS A 203 -5.98 -3.06 9.59
CA LYS A 203 -6.62 -3.68 10.77
C LYS A 203 -7.79 -4.60 10.42
N VAL A 204 -8.37 -4.47 9.24
CA VAL A 204 -9.39 -5.38 8.71
C VAL A 204 -8.82 -6.78 8.47
N TYR A 205 -7.52 -6.89 8.16
CA TYR A 205 -6.87 -8.14 7.75
C TYR A 205 -5.89 -8.67 8.79
N THR A 206 -5.22 -7.79 9.52
CA THR A 206 -4.14 -8.15 10.44
C THR A 206 -4.09 -7.18 11.62
N GLU A 207 -3.56 -7.63 12.74
CA GLU A 207 -3.24 -6.77 13.88
C GLU A 207 -1.83 -6.14 13.77
N SER A 208 -1.05 -6.53 12.77
CA SER A 208 0.28 -5.97 12.52
C SER A 208 0.17 -4.54 12.01
N ARG A 209 1.04 -3.67 12.51
CA ARG A 209 1.16 -2.30 12.02
C ARG A 209 2.07 -2.24 10.81
N PRO A 210 1.75 -1.40 9.81
CA PRO A 210 2.65 -1.19 8.68
C PRO A 210 3.95 -0.53 9.15
N GLU A 211 5.07 -0.98 8.63
CA GLU A 211 6.35 -0.31 8.85
C GLU A 211 6.29 1.11 8.28
N ARG A 212 6.75 2.08 9.07
CA ARG A 212 6.84 3.47 8.64
C ARG A 212 8.15 3.70 7.93
N LEU A 213 8.08 3.87 6.63
CA LEU A 213 9.23 4.15 5.79
C LEU A 213 9.57 5.66 5.79
N PRO A 214 10.83 6.06 5.58
CA PRO A 214 11.17 7.41 5.19
C PRO A 214 10.40 7.84 3.94
N LEU A 215 10.10 9.14 3.78
CA LEU A 215 9.30 9.65 2.67
C LEU A 215 9.93 9.30 1.31
N SER A 216 11.26 9.36 1.22
CA SER A 216 12.02 9.01 0.02
C SER A 216 11.90 7.53 -0.38
N GLN A 217 11.64 6.62 0.57
CA GLN A 217 11.54 5.18 0.31
C GLN A 217 10.11 4.73 0.03
N ASN A 218 9.12 5.58 0.31
CA ASN A 218 7.72 5.24 0.09
C ASN A 218 7.35 5.44 -1.39
N LYS A 219 6.99 4.33 -2.05
CA LYS A 219 6.65 4.28 -3.49
C LYS A 219 5.46 5.17 -3.86
N GLU A 220 4.53 5.39 -2.93
CA GLU A 220 3.34 6.23 -3.13
C GLU A 220 3.68 7.72 -3.33
N PHE A 221 4.87 8.14 -2.90
CA PHE A 221 5.33 9.52 -2.96
C PHE A 221 6.51 9.73 -3.91
N LYS A 222 6.76 8.82 -4.84
CA LYS A 222 7.88 8.93 -5.78
C LYS A 222 7.81 10.17 -6.67
N SER A 223 6.63 10.71 -6.95
CA SER A 223 6.47 11.96 -7.70
C SER A 223 7.09 13.16 -7.01
N VAL A 224 7.20 13.16 -5.66
CA VAL A 224 7.87 14.23 -4.90
C VAL A 224 9.34 14.36 -5.33
N LYS A 225 10.02 13.27 -5.68
CA LYS A 225 11.39 13.28 -6.19
C LYS A 225 11.53 14.07 -7.49
N ASN A 226 10.58 13.90 -8.41
CA ASN A 226 10.58 14.68 -9.65
C ASN A 226 10.19 16.15 -9.42
N MET A 227 9.39 16.46 -8.39
CA MET A 227 9.15 17.84 -7.96
C MET A 227 10.41 18.49 -7.46
N VAL A 228 11.20 17.80 -6.61
CA VAL A 228 12.51 18.31 -6.13
C VAL A 228 13.42 18.64 -7.30
N ILE A 229 13.51 17.78 -8.32
CA ILE A 229 14.29 18.03 -9.53
C ILE A 229 13.81 19.28 -10.25
N ALA A 230 12.50 19.38 -10.49
CA ALA A 230 11.90 20.50 -11.21
C ALA A 230 12.09 21.84 -10.49
N GLU A 231 11.98 21.86 -9.16
CA GLU A 231 12.18 23.05 -8.36
C GLU A 231 13.66 23.42 -8.24
N ALA A 232 14.57 22.47 -8.02
CA ALA A 232 16.01 22.71 -7.99
C ALA A 232 16.54 23.34 -9.29
N MET A 233 15.95 23.01 -10.44
CA MET A 233 16.32 23.61 -11.73
C MET A 233 15.91 25.10 -11.87
N LYS A 234 15.13 25.66 -10.95
CA LYS A 234 14.74 27.08 -10.92
C LYS A 234 15.71 27.92 -10.05
N LEU A 235 16.69 27.29 -9.42
CA LEU A 235 17.71 28.02 -8.64
C LEU A 235 18.61 28.84 -9.57
N ASN A 236 18.83 30.10 -9.19
CA ASN A 236 19.77 31.01 -9.85
C ASN A 236 21.18 30.67 -9.34
N LEU A 237 21.92 29.85 -10.09
CA LEU A 237 23.29 29.53 -9.76
C LEU A 237 24.24 30.68 -10.22
N PRO A 238 25.25 31.08 -9.40
CA PRO A 238 26.29 31.96 -9.89
C PRO A 238 27.03 31.33 -11.07
N THR A 239 27.28 32.10 -12.11
CA THR A 239 27.78 31.62 -13.40
C THR A 239 29.23 31.10 -13.32
N ASP A 240 29.96 31.43 -12.25
CA ASP A 240 31.41 31.14 -12.08
C ASP A 240 31.72 29.82 -11.36
N GLU A 241 30.69 29.08 -10.93
CA GLU A 241 30.85 27.85 -10.11
C GLU A 241 30.48 26.52 -10.82
N VAL A 242 30.25 26.56 -12.13
CA VAL A 242 29.97 25.31 -12.87
C VAL A 242 31.29 24.75 -13.39
N GLU A 243 31.99 23.96 -12.56
CA GLU A 243 33.09 23.11 -13.06
C GLU A 243 32.55 22.07 -14.01
N GLU A 244 32.90 22.13 -15.28
CA GLU A 244 32.67 21.06 -16.26
C GLU A 244 33.43 19.81 -15.82
N THR A 245 32.77 18.86 -15.22
CA THR A 245 33.34 17.50 -15.05
C THR A 245 33.14 16.75 -16.35
N ASP A 246 34.23 16.59 -17.09
CA ASP A 246 34.34 15.98 -18.41
C ASP A 246 34.16 14.42 -18.40
N GLU A 247 33.17 13.88 -17.75
CA GLU A 247 32.82 12.47 -17.90
C GLU A 247 31.46 12.30 -18.57
N PRO A 248 31.39 11.64 -19.72
CA PRO A 248 30.12 11.31 -20.36
C PRO A 248 29.35 10.36 -19.45
N THR A 249 28.26 10.87 -18.88
CA THR A 249 27.41 10.15 -17.95
C THR A 249 26.39 9.31 -18.71
N GLU A 250 26.77 8.08 -19.01
CA GLU A 250 25.78 7.06 -19.30
C GLU A 250 25.01 6.74 -18.00
N PRO A 251 23.67 6.57 -18.06
CA PRO A 251 22.90 6.07 -16.91
C PRO A 251 23.42 4.69 -16.52
N ASP A 252 23.57 4.42 -15.21
CA ASP A 252 24.07 3.13 -14.69
C ASP A 252 23.26 1.92 -15.19
N ARG A 253 22.04 2.14 -15.61
CA ARG A 253 21.15 1.17 -16.30
C ARG A 253 19.96 1.92 -16.93
N GLU A 254 19.33 1.29 -17.92
CA GLU A 254 18.00 1.73 -18.34
C GLU A 254 17.02 1.62 -17.16
N PRO A 255 16.21 2.65 -16.89
CA PRO A 255 15.22 2.60 -15.83
C PRO A 255 14.23 1.47 -16.11
N THR A 256 13.86 0.73 -15.09
CA THR A 256 12.76 -0.22 -15.18
C THR A 256 11.45 0.50 -15.50
N ALA A 257 10.47 -0.21 -16.06
CA ALA A 257 9.15 0.36 -16.36
C ALA A 257 8.47 1.00 -15.13
N GLU A 258 8.85 0.58 -13.91
CA GLU A 258 8.40 1.18 -12.66
C GLU A 258 9.12 2.51 -12.32
N GLU A 259 10.32 2.73 -12.85
CA GLU A 259 11.14 3.93 -12.62
C GLU A 259 10.91 4.99 -13.71
N ALA A 260 10.54 4.58 -14.93
CA ALA A 260 10.16 5.44 -16.03
C ALA A 260 8.67 5.82 -15.90
N GLU A 261 8.38 7.10 -15.82
CA GLU A 261 7.05 7.73 -15.91
C GLU A 261 5.83 6.80 -15.78
N SER A 262 5.45 6.42 -14.58
CA SER A 262 4.05 6.17 -14.30
C SER A 262 3.55 7.29 -13.38
N PRO A 263 2.33 7.80 -13.60
CA PRO A 263 1.66 8.56 -12.56
C PRO A 263 1.75 7.74 -11.26
N ASP A 264 1.77 8.40 -10.12
CA ASP A 264 1.73 7.68 -8.85
C ASP A 264 0.68 6.58 -8.93
N PRO A 265 1.02 5.36 -8.49
CA PRO A 265 0.08 4.26 -8.58
C PRO A 265 -1.24 4.68 -7.95
N PRO A 266 -2.39 4.25 -8.50
CA PRO A 266 -3.64 4.30 -7.78
C PRO A 266 -3.42 3.66 -6.40
N PRO A 267 -4.23 3.98 -5.37
CA PRO A 267 -4.14 3.29 -4.09
C PRO A 267 -4.05 1.80 -4.39
N PRO A 268 -3.11 1.08 -3.74
CA PRO A 268 -2.73 -0.26 -4.17
C PRO A 268 -3.98 -1.10 -4.36
N PRO A 269 -4.10 -1.82 -5.49
CA PRO A 269 -5.16 -2.79 -5.64
C PRO A 269 -5.07 -3.72 -4.44
N MET A 270 -6.20 -4.12 -3.92
CA MET A 270 -6.31 -4.94 -2.69
C MET A 270 -5.30 -6.11 -2.60
N ASP A 271 -4.72 -6.54 -3.72
CA ASP A 271 -3.71 -7.61 -3.85
C ASP A 271 -2.32 -7.27 -3.25
N GLU A 272 -1.92 -6.00 -3.14
CA GLU A 272 -0.68 -5.62 -2.44
C GLU A 272 -0.81 -5.72 -0.92
N TYR A 273 -2.01 -5.52 -0.37
CA TYR A 273 -2.27 -5.78 1.05
C TYR A 273 -2.19 -7.27 1.38
N GLU A 274 -2.52 -8.16 0.44
CA GLU A 274 -2.37 -9.61 0.59
C GLU A 274 -0.91 -10.03 0.76
N LYS A 275 0.04 -9.39 0.06
CA LYS A 275 1.48 -9.65 0.22
C LYS A 275 1.99 -9.22 1.59
N THR A 276 1.53 -8.08 2.09
CA THR A 276 1.92 -7.56 3.41
C THR A 276 1.38 -8.46 4.53
N VAL A 277 0.16 -8.99 4.38
CA VAL A 277 -0.45 -9.95 5.32
C VAL A 277 0.30 -11.30 5.29
N ALA A 278 0.67 -11.78 4.09
CA ALA A 278 1.42 -13.02 3.93
C ALA A 278 2.82 -12.99 4.58
N ASP A 279 3.47 -11.83 4.61
CA ASP A 279 4.77 -11.66 5.25
C ASP A 279 4.67 -11.46 6.78
N ALA A 280 3.58 -10.90 7.28
CA ALA A 280 3.34 -10.71 8.72
C ALA A 280 2.93 -12.00 9.45
N ASP A 281 2.30 -12.96 8.76
CA ASP A 281 1.73 -14.18 9.37
C ASP A 281 2.73 -15.36 9.44
N LYS A 282 3.98 -15.18 8.97
CA LYS A 282 5.04 -16.21 9.14
C LYS A 282 5.37 -16.54 10.60
N GLY A 283 4.76 -15.84 11.55
CA GLY A 283 4.91 -16.02 13.00
C GLY A 283 3.82 -16.85 13.71
N ASN A 284 2.66 -17.06 13.12
CA ASN A 284 1.54 -17.74 13.78
C ASN A 284 1.38 -19.18 13.28
N LYS A 285 1.86 -20.13 14.11
CA LYS A 285 1.62 -21.57 13.92
C LYS A 285 0.13 -21.87 14.18
N TRP A 286 -0.57 -22.32 13.16
CA TRP A 286 -1.88 -22.95 13.30
C TRP A 286 -1.68 -24.41 13.76
N SER A 287 -2.27 -24.75 14.91
CA SER A 287 -2.40 -26.17 15.31
C SER A 287 -3.50 -26.83 14.47
N GLN A 288 -3.16 -28.00 13.92
CA GLN A 288 -4.08 -28.91 13.24
C GLN A 288 -5.13 -29.47 14.19
#